data_eeb59ead8b16a8112ff89b149118f3a8
#
_entry.id   eeb59ead8b16a8112ff89b149118f3a8
#
_cell.length_a   1.000
_cell.length_b   1.000
_cell.length_c   1.000
_cell.angle_alpha   90.00
_cell.angle_beta   90.00
_cell.angle_gamma   90.00
#
_symmetry.space_group_name_H-M   'P 1'
#
loop_
_entity.id
_entity.type
_entity.pdbx_description
1 polymer ?
#
loop_
_entity_poly.entity_id
_entity_poly.type
_entity_poly.pdbx_seq_one_letter_code
_entity_poly.pdbx_strand_id
1 'polypeptide(L)'
;MQANSGRKKIRIARFGSFFSCSPLAPRGPFAPMSDTTDLPLADAAAAPQDENKLIAERREKLKTIREQAQAQGVAAFPNDFKPQHRAAALAAQYNALDTEALQATPVTVSVGGRMMLKRVMGKASFATVQDATGRIQLYIARDTVGEAVYDDFKKWDLGDIIGAEGTLMKTKTGELSIKATKIRLLTKSLRPMPDKFHGMADLEQKVRQRYVDLMMNEDARARFVARSKAVAGIRDFMVQHGFLEVETPMLHPIPGGANAK
;
A
#
# COMPACT_ATOMS: atom_id res chain seq x y z
N MET A 1 48.58 48.13 11.30
CA MET A 1 47.24 47.57 11.62
C MET A 1 47.19 46.14 11.18
N GLN A 2 47.29 45.25 12.14
CA GLN A 2 47.38 43.80 11.92
C GLN A 2 45.98 43.22 11.92
N ALA A 3 45.62 42.47 10.86
CA ALA A 3 44.40 41.71 10.77
C ALA A 3 44.62 40.27 11.33
N ASN A 4 43.92 39.97 12.39
CA ASN A 4 43.97 38.71 13.12
C ASN A 4 43.05 37.68 12.47
N SER A 5 43.58 36.63 11.81
CA SER A 5 42.83 35.55 11.21
C SER A 5 42.68 34.40 12.20
N GLY A 6 41.55 34.34 12.87
CA GLY A 6 41.16 33.24 13.76
C GLY A 6 40.72 31.98 12.98
N ARG A 7 41.65 31.04 12.81
CA ARG A 7 41.30 29.69 12.32
C ARG A 7 40.64 28.86 13.44
N LYS A 8 39.34 28.62 13.36
CA LYS A 8 38.66 27.62 14.21
C LYS A 8 39.07 26.22 13.76
N LYS A 9 39.80 25.52 14.62
CA LYS A 9 40.09 24.08 14.47
C LYS A 9 38.80 23.28 14.74
N ILE A 10 38.27 22.64 13.70
CA ILE A 10 37.20 21.64 13.85
C ILE A 10 37.86 20.35 14.36
N ARG A 11 37.47 19.97 15.57
CA ARG A 11 37.84 18.68 16.18
C ARG A 11 37.00 17.58 15.54
N ILE A 12 37.60 16.75 14.70
CA ILE A 12 36.99 15.53 14.18
C ILE A 12 37.05 14.49 15.31
N ALA A 13 35.92 14.13 15.87
CA ALA A 13 35.78 13.01 16.79
C ALA A 13 36.08 11.71 16.03
N ARG A 14 37.11 10.99 16.45
CA ARG A 14 37.38 9.62 15.96
C ARG A 14 36.27 8.70 16.47
N PHE A 15 35.45 8.22 15.57
CA PHE A 15 34.58 7.06 15.82
C PHE A 15 35.46 5.80 15.80
N GLY A 16 35.57 5.17 16.95
CA GLY A 16 36.32 3.94 17.14
C GLY A 16 35.65 2.78 16.39
N SER A 17 36.51 2.00 15.77
CA SER A 17 36.27 0.73 15.11
C SER A 17 35.68 -0.30 16.08
N PHE A 18 34.47 -0.82 15.76
CA PHE A 18 34.02 -2.12 16.21
C PHE A 18 33.27 -2.79 15.05
N PHE A 19 34.01 -3.38 14.13
CA PHE A 19 33.55 -4.48 13.31
C PHE A 19 34.54 -5.64 13.52
N SER A 20 34.19 -6.50 14.48
CA SER A 20 34.77 -7.81 14.61
C SER A 20 34.23 -8.71 13.52
N CYS A 21 35.00 -8.91 12.48
CA CYS A 21 34.72 -9.87 11.43
C CYS A 21 35.16 -11.25 11.94
N SER A 22 34.25 -12.09 12.41
CA SER A 22 34.56 -13.49 12.67
C SER A 22 34.71 -14.23 11.34
N PRO A 23 35.78 -15.05 11.17
CA PRO A 23 35.97 -15.80 9.94
C PRO A 23 34.92 -16.90 9.79
N LEU A 24 34.29 -16.94 8.61
CA LEU A 24 33.39 -18.04 8.21
C LEU A 24 34.17 -19.35 8.21
N ALA A 25 33.65 -20.35 8.89
CA ALA A 25 34.14 -21.73 8.84
C ALA A 25 34.03 -22.31 7.41
N PRO A 26 34.97 -23.14 6.98
CA PRO A 26 34.95 -23.74 5.65
C PRO A 26 33.75 -24.71 5.51
N ARG A 27 32.95 -24.49 4.44
CA ARG A 27 31.85 -25.39 4.06
C ARG A 27 32.47 -26.75 3.64
N GLY A 28 32.08 -27.79 4.29
CA GLY A 28 32.39 -29.17 3.91
C GLY A 28 31.72 -29.56 2.56
N PRO A 29 32.13 -30.70 1.96
CA PRO A 29 31.70 -31.09 0.64
C PRO A 29 30.20 -31.38 0.56
N PHE A 30 29.57 -30.94 -0.54
CA PHE A 30 28.18 -31.21 -0.85
C PHE A 30 27.91 -32.72 -0.88
N ALA A 31 26.98 -33.18 -0.06
CA ALA A 31 26.42 -34.51 -0.18
C ALA A 31 25.44 -34.54 -1.36
N PRO A 32 25.38 -35.64 -2.14
CA PRO A 32 24.42 -35.78 -3.22
C PRO A 32 23.00 -35.86 -2.64
N MET A 33 22.09 -35.11 -3.24
CA MET A 33 20.67 -35.19 -2.93
C MET A 33 20.15 -36.56 -3.34
N SER A 34 19.70 -37.34 -2.37
CA SER A 34 18.94 -38.56 -2.57
C SER A 34 17.49 -38.23 -2.92
N ASP A 35 16.99 -39.05 -3.82
CA ASP A 35 15.69 -39.10 -4.47
C ASP A 35 14.45 -38.66 -3.69
N THR A 36 13.65 -37.94 -4.44
CA THR A 36 12.19 -37.86 -4.46
C THR A 36 11.44 -38.80 -3.53
N THR A 37 10.90 -38.26 -2.47
CA THR A 37 9.73 -38.82 -1.82
C THR A 37 8.54 -37.96 -2.18
N ASP A 38 7.55 -38.59 -2.82
CA ASP A 38 6.23 -38.03 -3.12
C ASP A 38 5.61 -37.42 -1.85
N LEU A 39 5.63 -36.11 -1.77
CA LEU A 39 4.73 -35.38 -0.90
C LEU A 39 3.40 -35.26 -1.65
N PRO A 40 2.28 -35.62 -1.04
CA PRO A 40 0.99 -35.44 -1.68
C PRO A 40 0.81 -33.94 -1.98
N LEU A 41 0.51 -33.62 -3.23
CA LEU A 41 0.03 -32.31 -3.65
C LEU A 41 -1.20 -32.00 -2.80
N ALA A 42 -1.00 -31.19 -1.76
CA ALA A 42 -2.10 -30.58 -1.05
C ALA A 42 -2.88 -29.73 -2.05
N ASP A 43 -4.17 -29.97 -2.12
CA ASP A 43 -5.15 -29.34 -2.97
C ASP A 43 -4.86 -27.84 -3.16
N ALA A 44 -4.27 -27.55 -4.28
CA ALA A 44 -4.04 -26.20 -4.74
C ALA A 44 -5.28 -25.76 -5.50
N ALA A 45 -5.75 -24.61 -5.13
CA ALA A 45 -6.59 -23.72 -5.91
C ALA A 45 -8.07 -24.09 -5.98
N ALA A 46 -8.85 -23.29 -5.25
CA ALA A 46 -10.21 -22.97 -5.64
C ALA A 46 -10.24 -22.70 -7.14
N ALA A 47 -11.06 -23.43 -7.85
CA ALA A 47 -11.02 -23.67 -9.26
C ALA A 47 -11.02 -22.36 -10.10
N PRO A 48 -10.31 -22.31 -11.25
CA PRO A 48 -10.33 -21.20 -12.20
C PRO A 48 -11.73 -20.77 -12.64
N GLN A 49 -12.72 -21.65 -12.49
CA GLN A 49 -14.12 -21.40 -12.83
C GLN A 49 -14.81 -20.40 -11.90
N ASP A 50 -14.51 -20.41 -10.60
CA ASP A 50 -15.11 -19.48 -9.63
C ASP A 50 -14.55 -18.06 -9.78
N GLU A 51 -13.25 -17.93 -10.05
CA GLU A 51 -12.64 -16.61 -10.31
C GLU A 51 -13.21 -15.96 -11.58
N ASN A 52 -13.40 -16.72 -12.65
CA ASN A 52 -13.99 -16.22 -13.89
C ASN A 52 -15.45 -15.78 -13.69
N LYS A 53 -16.21 -16.47 -12.87
CA LYS A 53 -17.59 -16.09 -12.52
C LYS A 53 -17.62 -14.78 -11.75
N LEU A 54 -16.77 -14.62 -10.73
CA LEU A 54 -16.64 -13.38 -9.96
C LEU A 54 -16.22 -12.19 -10.84
N ILE A 55 -15.31 -12.42 -11.78
CA ILE A 55 -14.89 -11.39 -12.74
C ILE A 55 -16.07 -10.99 -13.64
N ALA A 56 -16.84 -11.95 -14.12
CA ALA A 56 -18.04 -11.70 -14.94
C ALA A 56 -19.09 -10.87 -14.17
N GLU A 57 -19.39 -11.26 -12.93
CA GLU A 57 -20.30 -10.51 -12.06
C GLU A 57 -19.83 -9.06 -11.82
N ARG A 58 -18.55 -8.85 -11.60
CA ARG A 58 -17.99 -7.51 -11.41
C ARG A 58 -18.01 -6.67 -12.68
N ARG A 59 -17.85 -7.31 -13.85
CA ARG A 59 -18.01 -6.65 -15.15
C ARG A 59 -19.44 -6.20 -15.41
N GLU A 60 -20.43 -7.01 -15.06
CA GLU A 60 -21.83 -6.63 -15.15
C GLU A 60 -22.16 -5.45 -14.20
N LYS A 61 -21.66 -5.47 -12.96
CA LYS A 61 -21.77 -4.32 -12.06
C LYS A 61 -21.15 -3.06 -12.67
N LEU A 62 -19.96 -3.17 -13.30
CA LEU A 62 -19.33 -2.04 -13.97
C LEU A 62 -20.16 -1.53 -15.15
N LYS A 63 -20.74 -2.43 -15.94
CA LYS A 63 -21.62 -2.09 -17.06
C LYS A 63 -22.82 -1.30 -16.56
N THR A 64 -23.50 -1.77 -15.52
CA THR A 64 -24.63 -1.07 -14.88
C THR A 64 -24.24 0.34 -14.41
N ILE A 65 -23.08 0.49 -13.76
CA ILE A 65 -22.57 1.81 -13.32
C ILE A 65 -22.38 2.75 -14.51
N ARG A 66 -21.82 2.25 -15.62
CA ARG A 66 -21.59 3.06 -16.83
C ARG A 66 -22.88 3.47 -17.50
N GLU A 67 -23.84 2.56 -17.61
CA GLU A 67 -25.17 2.83 -18.20
C GLU A 67 -25.93 3.87 -17.38
N GLN A 68 -25.90 3.76 -16.05
CA GLN A 68 -26.54 4.75 -15.17
C GLN A 68 -25.88 6.12 -15.29
N ALA A 69 -24.55 6.18 -15.33
CA ALA A 69 -23.81 7.42 -15.51
C ALA A 69 -24.08 8.07 -16.87
N GLN A 70 -24.15 7.26 -17.94
CA GLN A 70 -24.47 7.73 -19.29
C GLN A 70 -25.90 8.28 -19.36
N ALA A 71 -26.86 7.62 -18.73
CA ALA A 71 -28.25 8.09 -18.66
C ALA A 71 -28.37 9.44 -17.93
N GLN A 72 -27.47 9.71 -16.99
CA GLN A 72 -27.39 10.99 -16.25
C GLN A 72 -26.51 12.05 -16.94
N GLY A 73 -25.85 11.72 -18.05
CA GLY A 73 -24.93 12.62 -18.75
C GLY A 73 -23.63 12.93 -17.99
N VAL A 74 -23.22 12.04 -17.05
CA VAL A 74 -22.02 12.22 -16.23
C VAL A 74 -21.00 11.10 -16.47
N ALA A 75 -19.76 11.33 -16.10
CA ALA A 75 -18.74 10.28 -16.14
C ALA A 75 -19.02 9.23 -15.04
N ALA A 76 -18.86 7.94 -15.37
CA ALA A 76 -19.05 6.84 -14.41
C ALA A 76 -18.08 6.98 -13.20
N PHE A 77 -16.88 7.47 -13.43
CA PHE A 77 -15.85 7.73 -12.42
C PHE A 77 -15.28 9.13 -12.64
N PRO A 78 -15.94 10.18 -12.15
CA PRO A 78 -15.46 11.54 -12.30
C PRO A 78 -14.17 11.76 -11.49
N ASN A 79 -13.26 12.58 -12.03
CA ASN A 79 -11.95 12.87 -11.44
C ASN A 79 -11.95 14.15 -10.61
N ASP A 80 -13.00 14.39 -9.87
CA ASP A 80 -13.22 15.59 -9.04
C ASP A 80 -12.90 15.36 -7.56
N PHE A 81 -12.86 14.10 -7.10
CA PHE A 81 -12.56 13.77 -5.72
C PHE A 81 -11.05 13.86 -5.45
N LYS A 82 -10.67 14.76 -4.54
CA LYS A 82 -9.27 14.95 -4.13
C LYS A 82 -9.15 14.75 -2.62
N PRO A 83 -8.64 13.58 -2.16
CA PRO A 83 -8.44 13.34 -0.74
C PRO A 83 -7.38 14.30 -0.18
N GLN A 84 -7.72 14.96 0.93
CA GLN A 84 -6.84 15.93 1.59
C GLN A 84 -5.94 15.28 2.65
N HIS A 85 -6.32 14.10 3.14
CA HIS A 85 -5.67 13.47 4.29
C HIS A 85 -5.14 12.08 3.93
N ARG A 86 -4.09 11.66 4.64
CA ARG A 86 -3.47 10.35 4.53
C ARG A 86 -3.65 9.55 5.82
N ALA A 87 -3.86 8.25 5.71
CA ALA A 87 -4.14 7.37 6.85
C ALA A 87 -3.06 7.42 7.93
N ALA A 88 -1.78 7.36 7.56
CA ALA A 88 -0.68 7.42 8.52
C ALA A 88 -0.57 8.77 9.22
N ALA A 89 -0.81 9.88 8.52
CA ALA A 89 -0.78 11.21 9.11
C ALA A 89 -1.90 11.38 10.15
N LEU A 90 -3.11 10.92 9.81
CA LEU A 90 -4.24 10.94 10.75
C LEU A 90 -3.97 10.05 11.97
N ALA A 91 -3.41 8.86 11.77
CA ALA A 91 -3.04 7.98 12.87
C ALA A 91 -1.98 8.61 13.77
N ALA A 92 -0.92 9.20 13.21
CA ALA A 92 0.15 9.84 13.97
C ALA A 92 -0.36 11.03 14.80
N GLN A 93 -1.29 11.81 14.24
CA GLN A 93 -1.77 13.02 14.87
C GLN A 93 -2.90 12.78 15.90
N TYR A 94 -3.79 11.84 15.63
CA TYR A 94 -5.04 11.69 16.39
C TYR A 94 -5.19 10.36 17.13
N ASN A 95 -4.30 9.38 16.91
CA ASN A 95 -4.45 8.08 17.56
C ASN A 95 -4.21 8.11 19.08
N ALA A 96 -3.51 9.11 19.59
CA ALA A 96 -3.30 9.28 21.03
C ALA A 96 -4.45 10.01 21.73
N LEU A 97 -5.34 10.69 20.99
CA LEU A 97 -6.45 11.45 21.56
C LEU A 97 -7.59 10.54 22.02
N ASP A 98 -8.26 10.92 23.08
CA ASP A 98 -9.43 10.22 23.58
C ASP A 98 -10.71 10.57 22.82
N THR A 99 -11.75 9.77 23.04
CA THR A 99 -13.06 9.97 22.39
C THR A 99 -13.65 11.35 22.72
N GLU A 100 -13.50 11.80 23.96
CA GLU A 100 -14.00 13.10 24.41
C GLU A 100 -13.30 14.27 23.72
N ALA A 101 -11.98 14.20 23.58
CA ALA A 101 -11.19 15.20 22.86
C ALA A 101 -11.58 15.34 21.39
N LEU A 102 -11.82 14.20 20.71
CA LEU A 102 -12.28 14.18 19.32
C LEU A 102 -13.73 14.67 19.16
N GLN A 103 -14.57 14.52 20.17
CA GLN A 103 -15.94 15.05 20.18
C GLN A 103 -15.97 16.56 20.47
N ALA A 104 -15.10 17.03 21.36
CA ALA A 104 -14.99 18.45 21.70
C ALA A 104 -14.49 19.29 20.50
N THR A 105 -13.59 18.72 19.70
CA THR A 105 -13.06 19.38 18.50
C THR A 105 -13.24 18.45 17.28
N PRO A 106 -14.40 18.47 16.61
CA PRO A 106 -14.68 17.64 15.46
C PRO A 106 -13.72 17.95 14.31
N VAL A 107 -12.94 16.97 13.90
CA VAL A 107 -12.00 17.08 12.76
C VAL A 107 -12.64 16.47 11.53
N THR A 108 -12.95 17.30 10.55
CA THR A 108 -13.45 16.84 9.26
C THR A 108 -12.29 16.40 8.37
N VAL A 109 -12.39 15.23 7.79
CA VAL A 109 -11.35 14.62 6.96
C VAL A 109 -11.92 14.08 5.67
N SER A 110 -11.07 14.04 4.66
CA SER A 110 -11.34 13.44 3.34
C SER A 110 -10.22 12.47 3.00
N VAL A 111 -10.56 11.22 2.77
CA VAL A 111 -9.63 10.13 2.47
C VAL A 111 -10.05 9.36 1.23
N GLY A 112 -9.10 8.78 0.53
CA GLY A 112 -9.35 7.90 -0.59
C GLY A 112 -8.39 6.73 -0.60
N GLY A 113 -8.88 5.54 -0.92
CA GLY A 113 -8.04 4.36 -0.96
C GLY A 113 -8.81 3.10 -1.33
N ARG A 114 -8.10 1.98 -1.30
CA ARG A 114 -8.65 0.67 -1.63
C ARG A 114 -9.35 0.05 -0.44
N MET A 115 -10.58 -0.43 -0.66
CA MET A 115 -11.35 -1.14 0.35
C MET A 115 -10.78 -2.54 0.55
N MET A 116 -10.13 -2.76 1.70
CA MET A 116 -9.48 -4.02 2.06
C MET A 116 -10.38 -4.93 2.88
N LEU A 117 -11.28 -4.35 3.65
CA LEU A 117 -12.26 -5.05 4.48
C LEU A 117 -13.61 -4.36 4.38
N LYS A 118 -14.64 -5.17 4.48
CA LYS A 118 -16.03 -4.72 4.53
C LYS A 118 -16.83 -5.62 5.46
N ARG A 119 -17.52 -5.03 6.41
CA ARG A 119 -18.42 -5.72 7.32
C ARG A 119 -19.75 -4.97 7.36
N VAL A 120 -20.78 -5.57 6.83
CA VAL A 120 -22.15 -5.03 6.85
C VAL A 120 -22.87 -5.56 8.09
N MET A 121 -23.43 -4.65 8.90
CA MET A 121 -24.12 -4.96 10.16
C MET A 121 -25.48 -4.25 10.20
N GLY A 122 -26.38 -4.62 9.32
CA GLY A 122 -27.72 -4.03 9.24
C GLY A 122 -27.71 -2.56 8.78
N LYS A 123 -28.01 -1.64 9.70
CA LYS A 123 -28.07 -0.18 9.42
C LYS A 123 -26.72 0.52 9.44
N ALA A 124 -25.69 -0.16 9.91
CA ALA A 124 -24.32 0.36 9.96
C ALA A 124 -23.34 -0.64 9.33
N SER A 125 -22.22 -0.14 8.85
CA SER A 125 -21.16 -0.96 8.25
C SER A 125 -19.80 -0.40 8.62
N PHE A 126 -18.82 -1.28 8.64
CA PHE A 126 -17.41 -0.90 8.72
C PHE A 126 -16.71 -1.28 7.42
N ALA A 127 -15.83 -0.40 6.96
CA ALA A 127 -14.92 -0.67 5.87
C ALA A 127 -13.51 -0.22 6.26
N THR A 128 -12.51 -1.01 5.93
CA THR A 128 -11.12 -0.59 6.09
C THR A 128 -10.58 -0.18 4.74
N VAL A 129 -10.12 1.05 4.65
CA VAL A 129 -9.54 1.64 3.44
C VAL A 129 -8.03 1.73 3.60
N GLN A 130 -7.31 1.32 2.59
CA GLN A 130 -5.85 1.39 2.50
C GLN A 130 -5.45 2.41 1.46
N ASP A 131 -4.67 3.41 1.88
CA ASP A 131 -3.98 4.33 0.98
C ASP A 131 -2.49 3.95 0.81
N ALA A 132 -1.69 4.84 0.23
CA ALA A 132 -0.25 4.62 0.05
C ALA A 132 0.54 4.60 1.37
N THR A 133 -0.02 5.13 2.45
CA THR A 133 0.66 5.34 3.73
C THR A 133 0.23 4.38 4.82
N GLY A 134 -1.01 3.87 4.78
CA GLY A 134 -1.53 2.99 5.82
C GLY A 134 -3.00 2.63 5.61
N ARG A 135 -3.63 2.21 6.69
CA ARG A 135 -5.04 1.83 6.73
C ARG A 135 -5.80 2.68 7.72
N ILE A 136 -7.06 2.97 7.38
CA ILE A 136 -7.99 3.65 8.29
C ILE A 136 -9.37 3.01 8.17
N GLN A 137 -10.08 2.95 9.28
CA GLN A 137 -11.43 2.41 9.33
C GLN A 137 -12.46 3.48 9.01
N LEU A 138 -13.48 3.13 8.25
CA LEU A 138 -14.67 3.93 8.01
C LEU A 138 -15.84 3.32 8.77
N TYR A 139 -16.59 4.14 9.49
CA TYR A 139 -17.91 3.82 10.01
C TYR A 139 -18.96 4.47 9.13
N ILE A 140 -19.80 3.64 8.51
CA ILE A 140 -20.78 4.04 7.51
C ILE A 140 -22.16 3.69 8.05
N ALA A 141 -22.92 4.70 8.45
CA ALA A 141 -24.29 4.53 8.92
C ALA A 141 -25.29 4.98 7.85
N ARG A 142 -26.33 4.17 7.60
CA ARG A 142 -27.37 4.45 6.63
C ARG A 142 -28.00 5.83 6.84
N ASP A 143 -28.27 6.18 8.09
CA ASP A 143 -28.93 7.43 8.45
C ASP A 143 -28.04 8.66 8.21
N THR A 144 -26.72 8.46 8.09
CA THR A 144 -25.74 9.56 7.86
C THR A 144 -25.42 9.75 6.39
N VAL A 145 -25.22 8.65 5.64
CA VAL A 145 -24.85 8.72 4.22
C VAL A 145 -26.05 8.71 3.28
N GLY A 146 -27.24 8.39 3.78
CA GLY A 146 -28.47 8.21 3.02
C GLY A 146 -28.69 6.77 2.57
N GLU A 147 -29.96 6.39 2.45
CA GLU A 147 -30.35 4.99 2.15
C GLU A 147 -29.84 4.53 0.78
N ALA A 148 -30.02 5.33 -0.25
CA ALA A 148 -29.61 5.00 -1.61
C ALA A 148 -28.09 4.75 -1.71
N VAL A 149 -27.29 5.63 -1.14
CA VAL A 149 -25.82 5.50 -1.13
C VAL A 149 -25.37 4.30 -0.30
N TYR A 150 -26.06 4.03 0.81
CA TYR A 150 -25.77 2.87 1.65
C TYR A 150 -26.10 1.55 0.94
N ASP A 151 -27.21 1.49 0.18
CA ASP A 151 -27.59 0.31 -0.59
C ASP A 151 -26.64 0.09 -1.78
N ASP A 152 -26.14 1.13 -2.40
CA ASP A 152 -25.07 1.02 -3.40
C ASP A 152 -23.77 0.55 -2.77
N PHE A 153 -23.40 1.05 -1.59
CA PHE A 153 -22.23 0.58 -0.83
C PHE A 153 -22.29 -0.93 -0.56
N LYS A 154 -23.47 -1.49 -0.26
CA LYS A 154 -23.64 -2.94 -0.07
C LYS A 154 -23.25 -3.76 -1.31
N LYS A 155 -23.40 -3.19 -2.51
CA LYS A 155 -23.06 -3.84 -3.79
C LYS A 155 -21.59 -3.74 -4.16
N TRP A 156 -20.82 -2.82 -3.52
CA TRP A 156 -19.40 -2.65 -3.80
C TRP A 156 -18.61 -3.87 -3.34
N ASP A 157 -17.50 -4.14 -4.01
CA ASP A 157 -16.68 -5.32 -3.77
C ASP A 157 -15.36 -4.97 -3.10
N LEU A 158 -14.76 -5.95 -2.42
CA LEU A 158 -13.39 -5.81 -1.91
C LEU A 158 -12.43 -5.55 -3.06
N GLY A 159 -11.53 -4.60 -2.83
CA GLY A 159 -10.61 -4.13 -3.85
C GLY A 159 -11.07 -2.86 -4.57
N ASP A 160 -12.34 -2.46 -4.48
CA ASP A 160 -12.81 -1.19 -5.02
C ASP A 160 -12.08 -0.01 -4.38
N ILE A 161 -11.81 1.03 -5.17
CA ILE A 161 -11.25 2.28 -4.65
C ILE A 161 -12.40 3.20 -4.31
N ILE A 162 -12.43 3.66 -3.07
CA ILE A 162 -13.50 4.49 -2.54
C ILE A 162 -12.95 5.78 -1.96
N GLY A 163 -13.74 6.84 -2.03
CA GLY A 163 -13.53 8.09 -1.33
C GLY A 163 -14.53 8.24 -0.20
N ALA A 164 -14.09 8.81 0.90
CA ALA A 164 -14.94 9.10 2.06
C ALA A 164 -14.61 10.45 2.65
N GLU A 165 -15.65 11.18 3.02
CA GLU A 165 -15.58 12.41 3.81
C GLU A 165 -16.36 12.20 5.11
N GLY A 166 -15.85 12.74 6.21
CA GLY A 166 -16.52 12.60 7.48
C GLY A 166 -15.71 13.15 8.64
N THR A 167 -16.12 12.87 9.85
CA THR A 167 -15.46 13.31 11.08
C THR A 167 -14.71 12.16 11.73
N LEU A 168 -13.56 12.47 12.33
CA LEU A 168 -12.82 11.50 13.11
C LEU A 168 -13.57 11.12 14.36
N MET A 169 -13.53 9.84 14.70
CA MET A 169 -14.10 9.28 15.93
C MET A 169 -13.28 8.09 16.41
N LYS A 170 -13.42 7.72 17.66
CA LYS A 170 -12.96 6.41 18.15
C LYS A 170 -14.12 5.47 18.33
N THR A 171 -13.92 4.22 17.96
CA THR A 171 -14.86 3.14 18.26
C THR A 171 -14.82 2.75 19.73
N LYS A 172 -15.79 1.96 20.19
CA LYS A 172 -15.79 1.41 21.55
C LYS A 172 -14.54 0.60 21.89
N THR A 173 -13.87 0.05 20.88
CA THR A 173 -12.61 -0.69 21.02
C THR A 173 -11.37 0.20 20.95
N GLY A 174 -11.52 1.52 20.87
CA GLY A 174 -10.41 2.48 20.80
C GLY A 174 -9.79 2.66 19.42
N GLU A 175 -10.35 2.05 18.35
CA GLU A 175 -9.82 2.19 17.00
C GLU A 175 -10.20 3.53 16.39
N LEU A 176 -9.20 4.27 15.85
CA LEU A 176 -9.43 5.52 15.14
C LEU A 176 -10.19 5.26 13.85
N SER A 177 -11.34 5.88 13.69
CA SER A 177 -12.25 5.68 12.58
C SER A 177 -12.79 6.99 12.06
N ILE A 178 -13.25 6.99 10.82
CA ILE A 178 -13.95 8.11 10.21
C ILE A 178 -15.45 7.80 10.20
N LYS A 179 -16.25 8.61 10.89
CA LYS A 179 -17.70 8.61 10.75
C LYS A 179 -18.05 9.26 9.41
N ALA A 180 -18.29 8.44 8.42
CA ALA A 180 -18.52 8.90 7.07
C ALA A 180 -19.85 9.65 6.94
N THR A 181 -19.79 10.85 6.39
CA THR A 181 -20.96 11.65 5.97
C THR A 181 -21.21 11.53 4.48
N LYS A 182 -20.16 11.35 3.69
CA LYS A 182 -20.22 11.07 2.26
C LYS A 182 -19.29 9.92 1.91
N ILE A 183 -19.75 9.03 1.05
CA ILE A 183 -18.91 7.99 0.45
C ILE A 183 -19.18 7.92 -1.04
N ARG A 184 -18.17 7.57 -1.80
CA ARG A 184 -18.26 7.45 -3.24
C ARG A 184 -17.33 6.37 -3.80
N LEU A 185 -17.81 5.63 -4.78
CA LEU A 185 -16.98 4.72 -5.56
C LEU A 185 -16.14 5.55 -6.54
N LEU A 186 -14.82 5.44 -6.43
CA LEU A 186 -13.88 6.13 -7.31
C LEU A 186 -13.41 5.25 -8.47
N THR A 187 -13.26 3.95 -8.22
CA THR A 187 -12.89 2.98 -9.26
C THR A 187 -13.35 1.58 -8.88
N LYS A 188 -13.90 0.86 -9.83
CA LYS A 188 -14.34 -0.53 -9.66
C LYS A 188 -13.18 -1.51 -9.86
N SER A 189 -12.98 -2.41 -8.91
CA SER A 189 -12.05 -3.53 -9.02
C SER A 189 -12.70 -4.70 -9.75
N LEU A 190 -12.11 -5.14 -10.86
CA LEU A 190 -12.67 -6.23 -11.68
C LEU A 190 -12.16 -7.61 -11.28
N ARG A 191 -10.92 -7.69 -10.76
CA ARG A 191 -10.37 -8.96 -10.28
C ARG A 191 -10.59 -9.09 -8.79
N PRO A 192 -10.97 -10.28 -8.28
CA PRO A 192 -11.03 -10.53 -6.86
C PRO A 192 -9.63 -10.36 -6.24
N MET A 193 -9.61 -9.95 -4.99
CA MET A 193 -8.37 -9.91 -4.22
C MET A 193 -8.08 -11.32 -3.70
N PRO A 194 -6.81 -11.69 -3.55
CA PRO A 194 -6.43 -12.94 -2.88
C PRO A 194 -7.06 -13.06 -1.51
N ASP A 195 -7.29 -14.30 -1.06
CA ASP A 195 -7.87 -14.56 0.25
C ASP A 195 -7.02 -13.91 1.35
N LYS A 196 -7.72 -13.28 2.29
CA LYS A 196 -7.10 -12.57 3.40
C LYS A 196 -6.29 -13.50 4.33
N PHE A 197 -6.73 -14.75 4.48
CA PHE A 197 -6.13 -15.70 5.43
C PHE A 197 -4.92 -16.43 4.85
N HIS A 198 -4.94 -16.71 3.56
CA HIS A 198 -3.85 -17.44 2.89
C HIS A 198 -2.90 -16.50 2.16
N GLY A 199 -3.35 -15.26 1.84
CA GLY A 199 -2.56 -14.27 1.13
C GLY A 199 -2.05 -14.80 -0.21
N MET A 200 -1.01 -14.17 -0.73
CA MET A 200 -0.19 -14.76 -1.80
C MET A 200 0.95 -15.54 -1.14
N ALA A 201 0.78 -16.83 -0.91
CA ALA A 201 1.83 -17.69 -0.35
C ALA A 201 2.85 -18.08 -1.42
N ASP A 202 2.39 -18.34 -2.65
CA ASP A 202 3.21 -18.76 -3.77
C ASP A 202 4.22 -17.69 -4.19
N LEU A 203 5.50 -18.06 -4.22
CA LEU A 203 6.60 -17.16 -4.60
C LEU A 203 6.52 -16.74 -6.08
N GLU A 204 6.17 -17.69 -6.96
CA GLU A 204 6.06 -17.42 -8.39
C GLU A 204 4.93 -16.40 -8.66
N GLN A 205 3.78 -16.59 -8.04
CA GLN A 205 2.66 -15.65 -8.14
C GLN A 205 3.03 -14.26 -7.61
N LYS A 206 3.76 -14.16 -6.48
CA LYS A 206 4.28 -12.89 -5.95
C LYS A 206 5.19 -12.17 -6.95
N VAL A 207 6.00 -12.90 -7.68
CA VAL A 207 6.91 -12.31 -8.68
C VAL A 207 6.15 -11.92 -9.96
N ARG A 208 5.25 -12.76 -10.44
CA ARG A 208 4.44 -12.51 -11.64
C ARG A 208 3.40 -11.40 -11.45
N GLN A 209 2.77 -11.36 -10.27
CA GLN A 209 1.77 -10.36 -9.92
C GLN A 209 2.26 -9.43 -8.80
N ARG A 210 3.43 -8.82 -9.01
CA ARG A 210 4.08 -7.96 -8.02
C ARG A 210 3.17 -6.85 -7.48
N TYR A 211 2.29 -6.31 -8.31
CA TYR A 211 1.32 -5.28 -7.89
C TYR A 211 0.34 -5.80 -6.82
N VAL A 212 -0.05 -7.08 -6.87
CA VAL A 212 -0.90 -7.69 -5.85
C VAL A 212 -0.11 -7.95 -4.56
N ASP A 213 1.13 -8.47 -4.69
CA ASP A 213 2.04 -8.66 -3.55
C ASP A 213 2.26 -7.33 -2.80
N LEU A 214 2.54 -6.24 -3.51
CA LEU A 214 2.69 -4.92 -2.92
C LEU A 214 1.40 -4.37 -2.28
N MET A 215 0.24 -4.76 -2.80
CA MET A 215 -1.05 -4.36 -2.27
C MET A 215 -1.38 -5.09 -0.97
N MET A 216 -1.07 -6.38 -0.90
CA MET A 216 -1.45 -7.26 0.21
C MET A 216 -0.41 -7.32 1.33
N ASN A 217 0.89 -7.36 0.96
CA ASN A 217 2.00 -7.61 1.88
C ASN A 217 2.73 -6.31 2.25
N GLU A 218 2.67 -5.96 3.51
CA GLU A 218 3.32 -4.76 4.04
C GLU A 218 4.85 -4.89 4.00
N ASP A 219 5.39 -6.05 4.33
CA ASP A 219 6.84 -6.34 4.26
C ASP A 219 7.40 -6.21 2.85
N ALA A 220 6.61 -6.60 1.83
CA ALA A 220 7.00 -6.41 0.43
C ALA A 220 7.11 -4.92 0.11
N ARG A 221 6.11 -4.10 0.49
CA ARG A 221 6.16 -2.64 0.33
C ARG A 221 7.36 -2.03 1.04
N ALA A 222 7.58 -2.41 2.30
CA ALA A 222 8.68 -1.90 3.11
C ALA A 222 10.05 -2.16 2.45
N ARG A 223 10.25 -3.36 1.90
CA ARG A 223 11.49 -3.72 1.17
C ARG A 223 11.71 -2.85 -0.06
N PHE A 224 10.67 -2.61 -0.87
CA PHE A 224 10.80 -1.76 -2.06
C PHE A 224 11.03 -0.28 -1.71
N VAL A 225 10.38 0.21 -0.65
CA VAL A 225 10.61 1.56 -0.13
C VAL A 225 12.05 1.70 0.40
N ALA A 226 12.53 0.71 1.16
CA ALA A 226 13.91 0.70 1.66
C ALA A 226 14.93 0.71 0.52
N ARG A 227 14.70 -0.10 -0.53
CA ARG A 227 15.56 -0.10 -1.73
C ARG A 227 15.60 1.28 -2.40
N SER A 228 14.44 1.89 -2.60
CA SER A 228 14.37 3.23 -3.23
C SER A 228 15.09 4.29 -2.39
N LYS A 229 14.92 4.25 -1.07
CA LYS A 229 15.63 5.14 -0.14
C LYS A 229 17.13 4.91 -0.16
N ALA A 230 17.59 3.66 -0.23
CA ALA A 230 19.01 3.33 -0.31
C ALA A 230 19.65 3.89 -1.59
N VAL A 231 19.00 3.72 -2.74
CA VAL A 231 19.47 4.28 -4.02
C VAL A 231 19.50 5.80 -3.98
N ALA A 232 18.45 6.44 -3.45
CA ALA A 232 18.44 7.90 -3.29
C ALA A 232 19.57 8.38 -2.37
N GLY A 233 19.77 7.71 -1.22
CA GLY A 233 20.86 8.06 -0.30
C GLY A 233 22.25 7.93 -0.90
N ILE A 234 22.50 6.92 -1.76
CA ILE A 234 23.75 6.79 -2.50
C ILE A 234 23.92 7.96 -3.47
N ARG A 235 22.88 8.32 -4.23
CA ARG A 235 22.93 9.47 -5.13
C ARG A 235 23.21 10.77 -4.41
N ASP A 236 22.49 11.02 -3.33
CA ASP A 236 22.66 12.22 -2.51
C ASP A 236 24.09 12.31 -1.95
N PHE A 237 24.63 11.18 -1.46
CA PHE A 237 26.00 11.12 -0.96
C PHE A 237 27.01 11.48 -2.05
N MET A 238 26.89 10.89 -3.25
CA MET A 238 27.79 11.17 -4.36
C MET A 238 27.72 12.64 -4.80
N VAL A 239 26.52 13.18 -4.96
CA VAL A 239 26.31 14.60 -5.34
C VAL A 239 26.94 15.54 -4.30
N GLN A 240 26.74 15.27 -2.99
CA GLN A 240 27.33 16.07 -1.91
C GLN A 240 28.86 16.05 -1.90
N HIS A 241 29.48 15.01 -2.49
CA HIS A 241 30.93 14.88 -2.63
C HIS A 241 31.48 15.38 -3.98
N GLY A 242 30.66 16.09 -4.74
CA GLY A 242 31.06 16.72 -6.00
C GLY A 242 31.05 15.82 -7.23
N PHE A 243 30.45 14.62 -7.13
CA PHE A 243 30.23 13.75 -8.29
C PHE A 243 29.02 14.21 -9.10
N LEU A 244 29.11 14.07 -10.41
CA LEU A 244 28.02 14.33 -11.32
C LEU A 244 27.41 13.00 -11.81
N GLU A 245 26.10 12.83 -11.66
CA GLU A 245 25.40 11.69 -12.25
C GLU A 245 25.24 11.95 -13.75
N VAL A 246 25.68 11.01 -14.57
CA VAL A 246 25.60 11.11 -16.04
C VAL A 246 24.97 9.85 -16.62
N GLU A 247 24.25 10.02 -17.72
CA GLU A 247 23.77 8.90 -18.52
C GLU A 247 24.81 8.54 -19.58
N THR A 248 25.29 7.28 -19.53
CA THR A 248 26.19 6.76 -20.57
C THR A 248 25.38 6.04 -21.63
N PRO A 249 25.89 5.97 -22.90
CA PRO A 249 25.21 5.23 -23.96
C PRO A 249 24.98 3.77 -23.57
N MET A 250 23.71 3.30 -23.66
CA MET A 250 23.37 1.90 -23.37
C MET A 250 23.76 0.97 -24.51
N LEU A 251 23.72 1.48 -25.75
CA LEU A 251 24.14 0.74 -26.94
C LEU A 251 25.60 1.01 -27.23
N HIS A 252 26.39 -0.04 -27.27
CA HIS A 252 27.81 0.03 -27.60
C HIS A 252 28.07 -0.63 -28.95
N PRO A 253 28.85 0.02 -29.86
CA PRO A 253 29.12 -0.53 -31.19
C PRO A 253 29.99 -1.79 -31.13
N ILE A 254 30.74 -1.99 -30.08
CA ILE A 254 31.59 -3.16 -29.86
C ILE A 254 30.89 -4.05 -28.82
N PRO A 255 30.46 -5.28 -29.19
CA PRO A 255 29.88 -6.20 -28.24
C PRO A 255 30.93 -6.61 -27.18
N GLY A 256 30.55 -6.58 -25.92
CA GLY A 256 31.39 -6.99 -24.82
C GLY A 256 30.92 -6.46 -23.47
N GLY A 257 31.36 -7.08 -22.42
CA GLY A 257 31.21 -6.69 -21.03
C GLY A 257 32.38 -7.22 -20.24
N ALA A 258 32.55 -6.82 -18.98
CA ALA A 258 33.76 -7.10 -18.19
C ALA A 258 34.23 -8.57 -18.19
N ASN A 259 33.33 -9.55 -18.40
CA ASN A 259 33.63 -10.97 -18.53
C ASN A 259 32.68 -11.71 -19.49
N ALA A 260 31.95 -11.00 -20.33
CA ALA A 260 31.10 -11.63 -21.35
C ALA A 260 31.98 -12.10 -22.52
N LYS A 261 32.00 -13.41 -22.75
CA LYS A 261 32.56 -14.03 -23.95
C LYS A 261 31.45 -14.27 -24.95
#